data_9b7908cc662f790ceaaab22fb171db7c
#
_entry.id   9b7908cc662f790ceaaab22fb171db7c
#
_cell.length_a   1.000
_cell.length_b   1.000
_cell.length_c   1.000
_cell.angle_alpha   90.00
_cell.angle_beta   90.00
_cell.angle_gamma   90.00
#
_symmetry.space_group_name_H-M   'P 1'
#
loop_
_entity.id
_entity.type
_entity.pdbx_description
1 polymer ?
#
loop_
_entity_poly.entity_id
_entity_poly.type
_entity_poly.pdbx_seq_one_letter_code
_entity_poly.pdbx_strand_id
1 'polypeptide(L)'
;MEIRYNVTGDRRKELVKVISGITGAKAVYKFMPTCNYEIDYFTVTKDGTLLFDDRADSEEVERVLEGIAAAGFACEAPEKTTEEPEEAAQEEDVGLTIAVPLDKVQVGNLTKLLDAKGSLIKKALGIDDLRFELEEDRITFPWFAEPQPEEATAYTHFIAALCRMSKDAKRITAKEKPVDNEKYAFRCFLLRLGFIGDAYKTDRKILLRNLSGSSAFKSGKAGVAE
;
A
#
# COMPACT_ATOMS: atom_id res chain seq x y z
N MET A 1 -5.93 -8.86 2.52
CA MET A 1 -5.67 -7.92 1.41
C MET A 1 -5.87 -8.63 0.08
N GLU A 2 -6.34 -7.95 -0.97
CA GLU A 2 -6.53 -8.57 -2.29
C GLU A 2 -5.84 -7.75 -3.38
N ILE A 3 -5.27 -8.44 -4.38
CA ILE A 3 -4.64 -7.84 -5.55
C ILE A 3 -5.13 -8.60 -6.78
N ARG A 4 -5.70 -7.89 -7.75
CA ARG A 4 -6.27 -8.47 -8.97
C ARG A 4 -5.23 -8.51 -10.07
N TYR A 5 -4.91 -9.71 -10.54
CA TYR A 5 -4.07 -9.92 -11.71
C TYR A 5 -4.88 -10.31 -12.95
N ASN A 6 -6.18 -10.61 -12.79
CA ASN A 6 -7.13 -10.97 -13.87
C ASN A 6 -6.58 -12.06 -14.81
N VAL A 7 -5.91 -13.06 -14.25
CA VAL A 7 -5.30 -14.15 -14.98
C VAL A 7 -6.08 -15.46 -14.78
N THR A 8 -6.39 -16.12 -15.88
CA THR A 8 -7.12 -17.41 -15.88
C THR A 8 -6.34 -18.50 -16.61
N GLY A 9 -6.78 -19.73 -16.55
CA GLY A 9 -6.20 -20.86 -17.28
C GLY A 9 -4.74 -21.12 -16.91
N ASP A 10 -3.86 -21.17 -17.92
CA ASP A 10 -2.45 -21.51 -17.73
C ASP A 10 -1.65 -20.36 -17.11
N ARG A 11 -1.98 -19.13 -17.43
CA ARG A 11 -1.37 -17.94 -16.78
C ARG A 11 -1.61 -17.93 -15.27
N ARG A 12 -2.78 -18.34 -14.81
CA ARG A 12 -3.06 -18.51 -13.38
C ARG A 12 -2.18 -19.60 -12.74
N LYS A 13 -1.94 -20.71 -13.45
CA LYS A 13 -1.03 -21.75 -12.95
C LYS A 13 0.42 -21.28 -12.87
N GLU A 14 0.84 -20.41 -13.82
CA GLU A 14 2.14 -19.78 -13.77
C GLU A 14 2.26 -18.86 -12.56
N LEU A 15 1.25 -18.01 -12.29
CA LEU A 15 1.18 -17.18 -11.09
C LEU A 15 1.32 -18.03 -9.81
N VAL A 16 0.58 -19.14 -9.70
CA VAL A 16 0.67 -20.07 -8.58
C VAL A 16 2.08 -20.68 -8.44
N LYS A 17 2.73 -21.04 -9.56
CA LYS A 17 4.11 -21.57 -9.54
C LYS A 17 5.12 -20.51 -9.06
N VAL A 18 4.97 -19.27 -9.47
CA VAL A 18 5.84 -18.16 -9.02
C VAL A 18 5.73 -17.99 -7.51
N ILE A 19 4.51 -17.90 -6.98
CA ILE A 19 4.27 -17.77 -5.54
C ILE A 19 4.84 -18.97 -4.77
N SER A 20 4.54 -20.20 -5.22
CA SER A 20 5.06 -21.42 -4.61
C SER A 20 6.59 -21.50 -4.65
N GLY A 21 7.22 -21.01 -5.72
CA GLY A 21 8.69 -20.96 -5.82
C GLY A 21 9.34 -19.97 -4.88
N ILE A 22 8.68 -18.87 -4.57
CA ILE A 22 9.20 -17.80 -3.69
C ILE A 22 8.99 -18.15 -2.22
N THR A 23 7.80 -18.63 -1.86
CA THR A 23 7.46 -19.03 -0.49
C THR A 23 8.07 -20.37 -0.09
N GLY A 24 8.44 -21.21 -1.06
CA GLY A 24 8.82 -22.61 -0.83
C GLY A 24 7.66 -23.51 -0.40
N ALA A 25 6.45 -22.95 -0.31
CA ALA A 25 5.25 -23.70 0.10
C ALA A 25 4.58 -24.36 -1.08
N LYS A 26 4.02 -25.57 -0.83
CA LYS A 26 3.33 -26.34 -1.86
C LYS A 26 1.93 -25.77 -2.13
N ALA A 27 1.63 -25.49 -3.39
CA ALA A 27 0.29 -25.08 -3.79
C ALA A 27 -0.71 -26.22 -3.66
N VAL A 28 -1.81 -25.98 -2.98
CA VAL A 28 -2.94 -26.94 -2.79
C VAL A 28 -4.14 -26.42 -3.56
N TYR A 29 -4.61 -27.20 -4.55
CA TYR A 29 -5.82 -26.86 -5.28
C TYR A 29 -7.06 -27.26 -4.48
N LYS A 30 -7.95 -26.31 -4.24
CA LYS A 30 -9.27 -26.54 -3.64
C LYS A 30 -10.29 -26.70 -4.76
N PHE A 31 -10.83 -27.91 -4.88
CA PHE A 31 -11.87 -28.24 -5.85
C PHE A 31 -13.13 -27.38 -5.62
N MET A 32 -14.16 -27.68 -6.41
CA MET A 32 -15.45 -27.00 -6.27
C MET A 32 -15.95 -27.01 -4.81
N PRO A 33 -16.56 -25.89 -4.31
CA PRO A 33 -17.06 -24.77 -5.10
C PRO A 33 -16.06 -23.63 -5.34
N THR A 34 -14.96 -23.50 -4.59
CA THR A 34 -14.08 -22.34 -4.63
C THR A 34 -13.10 -22.34 -5.80
N CYS A 35 -12.61 -23.51 -6.20
CA CYS A 35 -11.58 -23.66 -7.23
C CYS A 35 -10.33 -22.82 -7.00
N ASN A 36 -9.98 -22.50 -5.76
CA ASN A 36 -8.84 -21.69 -5.38
C ASN A 36 -7.56 -22.53 -5.26
N TYR A 37 -6.40 -21.86 -5.38
CA TYR A 37 -5.12 -22.41 -4.95
C TYR A 37 -4.73 -21.75 -3.63
N GLU A 38 -4.42 -22.56 -2.63
CA GLU A 38 -3.86 -22.12 -1.35
C GLU A 38 -2.37 -22.43 -1.30
N ILE A 39 -1.56 -21.44 -0.95
CA ILE A 39 -0.11 -21.52 -0.83
C ILE A 39 0.26 -20.80 0.46
N ASP A 40 0.41 -21.51 1.56
CA ASP A 40 0.62 -20.95 2.90
C ASP A 40 -0.42 -19.87 3.24
N TYR A 41 -0.02 -18.63 3.44
CA TYR A 41 -0.90 -17.49 3.73
C TYR A 41 -1.50 -16.83 2.48
N PHE A 42 -1.19 -17.35 1.29
CA PHE A 42 -1.65 -16.82 0.02
C PHE A 42 -2.74 -17.68 -0.60
N THR A 43 -3.74 -17.05 -1.17
CA THR A 43 -4.80 -17.73 -1.92
C THR A 43 -4.95 -17.09 -3.29
N VAL A 44 -4.88 -17.88 -4.35
CA VAL A 44 -5.15 -17.44 -5.73
C VAL A 44 -6.54 -17.92 -6.14
N THR A 45 -7.46 -17.00 -6.34
CA THR A 45 -8.85 -17.26 -6.71
C THR A 45 -8.99 -17.73 -8.17
N LYS A 46 -10.20 -18.14 -8.57
CA LYS A 46 -10.48 -18.63 -9.93
C LYS A 46 -10.19 -17.57 -11.01
N ASP A 47 -10.40 -16.32 -10.71
CA ASP A 47 -10.23 -15.12 -11.58
C ASP A 47 -8.82 -14.53 -11.50
N GLY A 48 -7.91 -15.18 -10.77
CA GLY A 48 -6.53 -14.71 -10.67
C GLY A 48 -6.34 -13.57 -9.67
N THR A 49 -7.24 -13.40 -8.71
CA THR A 49 -7.04 -12.49 -7.58
C THR A 49 -6.17 -13.16 -6.52
N LEU A 50 -5.12 -12.49 -6.11
CA LEU A 50 -4.28 -12.91 -4.99
C LEU A 50 -4.85 -12.35 -3.69
N LEU A 51 -5.20 -13.24 -2.77
CA LEU A 51 -5.63 -12.91 -1.41
C LEU A 51 -4.53 -13.31 -0.44
N PHE A 52 -4.27 -12.52 0.57
CA PHE A 52 -3.39 -12.90 1.67
C PHE A 52 -3.85 -12.33 3.00
N ASP A 53 -3.57 -13.10 4.07
CA ASP A 53 -3.96 -12.77 5.44
C ASP A 53 -3.02 -11.69 6.01
N ASP A 54 -3.52 -10.88 6.94
CA ASP A 54 -2.73 -9.92 7.70
C ASP A 54 -1.67 -10.58 8.62
N ARG A 55 -1.73 -11.90 8.76
CA ARG A 55 -0.74 -12.72 9.48
C ARG A 55 0.48 -13.06 8.64
N ALA A 56 0.40 -12.94 7.32
CA ALA A 56 1.53 -13.17 6.45
C ALA A 56 2.69 -12.23 6.82
N ASP A 57 3.91 -12.76 6.84
CA ASP A 57 5.09 -11.95 7.11
C ASP A 57 5.26 -10.90 6.00
N SER A 58 5.48 -9.65 6.42
CA SER A 58 5.61 -8.53 5.47
C SER A 58 6.76 -8.72 4.48
N GLU A 59 7.85 -9.41 4.88
CA GLU A 59 8.97 -9.72 4.01
C GLU A 59 8.58 -10.75 2.94
N GLU A 60 7.81 -11.75 3.34
CA GLU A 60 7.34 -12.78 2.42
C GLU A 60 6.35 -12.22 1.42
N VAL A 61 5.42 -11.39 1.88
CA VAL A 61 4.48 -10.67 1.00
C VAL A 61 5.23 -9.82 -0.01
N GLU A 62 6.25 -9.06 0.42
CA GLU A 62 7.06 -8.22 -0.46
C GLU A 62 7.78 -9.05 -1.52
N ARG A 63 8.47 -10.12 -1.13
CA ARG A 63 9.17 -11.02 -2.06
C ARG A 63 8.22 -11.66 -3.08
N VAL A 64 7.03 -12.07 -2.63
CA VAL A 64 6.02 -12.64 -3.51
C VAL A 64 5.53 -11.60 -4.51
N LEU A 65 5.21 -10.39 -4.09
CA LEU A 65 4.73 -9.33 -4.99
C LEU A 65 5.81 -8.86 -5.98
N GLU A 66 7.05 -8.72 -5.52
CA GLU A 66 8.18 -8.40 -6.40
C GLU A 66 8.44 -9.52 -7.41
N GLY A 67 8.40 -10.78 -6.97
CA GLY A 67 8.59 -11.93 -7.85
C GLY A 67 7.48 -12.10 -8.88
N ILE A 68 6.24 -11.81 -8.51
CA ILE A 68 5.10 -11.80 -9.46
C ILE A 68 5.29 -10.69 -10.50
N ALA A 69 5.69 -9.50 -10.09
CA ALA A 69 5.98 -8.39 -11.01
C ALA A 69 7.16 -8.71 -11.93
N ALA A 70 8.24 -9.31 -11.41
CA ALA A 70 9.40 -9.75 -12.20
C ALA A 70 9.06 -10.85 -13.22
N ALA A 71 8.06 -11.69 -12.90
CA ALA A 71 7.54 -12.71 -13.82
C ALA A 71 6.60 -12.14 -14.91
N GLY A 72 6.42 -10.80 -14.96
CA GLY A 72 5.64 -10.13 -15.99
C GLY A 72 4.12 -10.16 -15.76
N PHE A 73 3.67 -10.35 -14.54
CA PHE A 73 2.28 -10.20 -14.18
C PHE A 73 2.01 -8.73 -13.77
N ALA A 74 1.18 -8.04 -14.54
CA ALA A 74 0.66 -6.73 -14.17
C ALA A 74 -0.57 -6.91 -13.29
N CYS A 75 -0.57 -6.27 -12.12
CA CYS A 75 -1.80 -6.12 -11.35
C CYS A 75 -2.68 -5.05 -12.03
N GLU A 76 -3.99 -5.21 -11.94
CA GLU A 76 -4.90 -4.13 -12.26
C GLU A 76 -4.54 -2.93 -11.37
N ALA A 77 -4.01 -1.88 -11.99
CA ALA A 77 -3.94 -0.61 -11.31
C ALA A 77 -5.40 -0.24 -10.94
N PRO A 78 -5.68 0.15 -9.69
CA PRO A 78 -7.00 0.68 -9.37
C PRO A 78 -7.30 1.73 -10.43
N GLU A 79 -8.49 1.62 -11.02
CA GLU A 79 -8.93 2.53 -12.07
C GLU A 79 -8.55 3.95 -11.67
N LYS A 80 -7.78 4.61 -12.54
CA LYS A 80 -7.55 6.04 -12.43
C LYS A 80 -8.93 6.66 -12.61
N THR A 81 -9.61 6.91 -11.51
CA THR A 81 -10.71 7.87 -11.51
C THR A 81 -10.02 9.20 -11.81
N THR A 82 -10.02 9.55 -13.09
CA THR A 82 -9.67 10.87 -13.56
C THR A 82 -10.87 11.77 -13.22
N GLU A 83 -11.02 12.04 -11.93
CA GLU A 83 -11.73 13.21 -11.46
C GLU A 83 -10.62 14.20 -11.16
N GLU A 84 -10.42 15.12 -12.09
CA GLU A 84 -9.68 16.34 -11.86
C GLU A 84 -10.27 16.98 -10.61
N PRO A 85 -9.46 17.40 -9.63
CA PRO A 85 -9.97 18.17 -8.50
C PRO A 85 -10.52 19.47 -9.07
N GLU A 86 -11.84 19.69 -8.97
CA GLU A 86 -12.42 21.00 -9.16
C GLU A 86 -11.73 21.96 -8.17
N GLU A 87 -10.99 22.91 -8.74
CA GLU A 87 -10.42 24.04 -8.03
C GLU A 87 -11.57 24.86 -7.41
N ALA A 88 -11.86 24.63 -6.15
CA ALA A 88 -12.53 25.63 -5.34
C ALA A 88 -11.45 26.58 -4.83
N ALA A 89 -11.23 27.63 -5.57
CA ALA A 89 -10.44 28.77 -5.13
C ALA A 89 -11.03 29.37 -3.86
N GLN A 90 -10.35 29.16 -2.74
CA GLN A 90 -10.41 30.07 -1.59
C GLN A 90 -8.97 30.46 -1.24
N GLU A 91 -8.74 31.75 -1.30
CA GLU A 91 -7.48 32.43 -1.07
C GLU A 91 -7.01 32.26 0.38
N GLU A 92 -5.65 32.22 0.51
CA GLU A 92 -4.87 32.38 1.73
C GLU A 92 -4.63 31.13 2.60
N ASP A 93 -4.05 30.08 1.99
CA ASP A 93 -2.90 29.38 2.57
C ASP A 93 -2.16 28.66 1.44
N VAL A 94 -0.87 28.96 1.22
CA VAL A 94 -0.10 28.49 0.05
C VAL A 94 0.26 26.99 0.19
N GLY A 95 -0.64 26.19 0.74
CA GLY A 95 -0.45 24.78 1.01
C GLY A 95 -1.31 23.87 0.12
N LEU A 96 -0.80 22.67 -0.18
CA LEU A 96 -1.59 21.63 -0.82
C LEU A 96 -2.49 20.97 0.22
N THR A 97 -3.80 21.23 0.12
CA THR A 97 -4.83 20.50 0.85
C THR A 97 -5.45 19.45 -0.06
N ILE A 98 -5.40 18.19 0.33
CA ILE A 98 -5.99 17.08 -0.44
C ILE A 98 -7.36 16.77 0.11
N ALA A 99 -8.40 16.87 -0.71
CA ALA A 99 -9.78 16.52 -0.37
C ALA A 99 -10.16 15.16 -0.95
N VAL A 100 -10.85 14.33 -0.16
CA VAL A 100 -11.34 13.01 -0.57
C VAL A 100 -12.81 12.89 -0.18
N PRO A 101 -13.71 12.43 -1.07
CA PRO A 101 -15.12 12.21 -0.73
C PRO A 101 -15.31 11.26 0.44
N LEU A 102 -16.25 11.55 1.35
CA LEU A 102 -16.49 10.74 2.54
C LEU A 102 -16.94 9.30 2.23
N ASP A 103 -17.57 9.09 1.07
CA ASP A 103 -17.95 7.75 0.61
C ASP A 103 -16.76 6.84 0.31
N LYS A 104 -15.57 7.41 0.09
CA LYS A 104 -14.31 6.68 -0.18
C LYS A 104 -13.49 6.39 1.08
N VAL A 105 -13.96 6.79 2.26
CA VAL A 105 -13.22 6.72 3.51
C VAL A 105 -14.05 6.10 4.64
N GLN A 106 -13.41 5.33 5.51
CA GLN A 106 -13.96 4.93 6.81
C GLN A 106 -13.19 5.65 7.92
N VAL A 107 -13.76 6.77 8.41
CA VAL A 107 -13.09 7.69 9.35
C VAL A 107 -12.54 6.97 10.59
N GLY A 108 -13.33 6.08 11.21
CA GLY A 108 -12.89 5.34 12.39
C GLY A 108 -11.72 4.39 12.14
N ASN A 109 -11.60 3.83 10.95
CA ASN A 109 -10.46 3.02 10.55
C ASN A 109 -9.26 3.91 10.16
N LEU A 110 -9.51 5.05 9.52
CA LEU A 110 -8.48 6.02 9.18
C LEU A 110 -7.78 6.53 10.46
N THR A 111 -8.55 6.94 11.48
CA THR A 111 -7.98 7.36 12.77
C THR A 111 -7.07 6.29 13.36
N LYS A 112 -7.52 5.02 13.39
CA LYS A 112 -6.71 3.91 13.88
C LYS A 112 -5.44 3.65 13.04
N LEU A 113 -5.50 3.85 11.72
CA LEU A 113 -4.33 3.76 10.85
C LEU A 113 -3.32 4.85 11.18
N LEU A 114 -3.79 6.09 11.36
CA LEU A 114 -2.96 7.22 11.74
C LEU A 114 -2.38 7.03 13.14
N ASP A 115 -3.13 6.49 14.10
CA ASP A 115 -2.62 6.14 15.44
C ASP A 115 -1.53 5.05 15.38
N ALA A 116 -1.73 4.02 14.52
CA ALA A 116 -0.80 2.90 14.41
C ALA A 116 0.47 3.19 13.61
N LYS A 117 0.47 4.19 12.74
CA LYS A 117 1.55 4.52 11.80
C LYS A 117 1.95 5.98 11.80
N GLY A 118 1.36 6.79 12.68
CA GLY A 118 1.48 8.26 12.65
C GLY A 118 2.92 8.75 12.74
N SER A 119 3.73 8.25 13.66
CA SER A 119 5.13 8.69 13.77
C SER A 119 5.93 8.37 12.50
N LEU A 120 5.67 7.22 11.90
CA LEU A 120 6.34 6.81 10.67
C LEU A 120 5.87 7.63 9.45
N ILE A 121 4.58 7.94 9.37
CA ILE A 121 3.99 8.79 8.32
C ILE A 121 4.54 10.22 8.45
N LYS A 122 4.53 10.79 9.65
CA LYS A 122 5.07 12.14 9.90
C LYS A 122 6.52 12.28 9.43
N LYS A 123 7.37 11.33 9.80
CA LYS A 123 8.77 11.30 9.36
C LYS A 123 8.90 11.15 7.85
N ALA A 124 8.14 10.24 7.24
CA ALA A 124 8.19 9.97 5.80
C ALA A 124 7.81 11.20 4.97
N LEU A 125 6.75 11.88 5.37
CA LEU A 125 6.22 13.06 4.67
C LEU A 125 6.92 14.36 5.09
N GLY A 126 7.66 14.36 6.22
CA GLY A 126 8.29 15.56 6.76
C GLY A 126 7.29 16.55 7.34
N ILE A 127 6.22 16.05 7.96
CA ILE A 127 5.13 16.85 8.53
C ILE A 127 5.02 16.63 10.05
N ASP A 128 4.56 17.64 10.77
CA ASP A 128 4.46 17.61 12.21
C ASP A 128 3.09 17.15 12.71
N ASP A 129 2.05 17.27 11.89
CA ASP A 129 0.67 16.95 12.25
C ASP A 129 -0.02 16.05 11.22
N LEU A 130 -0.96 15.24 11.68
CA LEU A 130 -1.80 14.34 10.87
C LEU A 130 -3.28 14.65 11.05
N ARG A 131 -3.60 15.87 11.43
CA ARG A 131 -5.00 16.29 11.54
C ARG A 131 -5.66 16.25 10.17
N PHE A 132 -6.92 15.93 10.17
CA PHE A 132 -7.80 16.04 9.02
C PHE A 132 -9.08 16.76 9.43
N GLU A 133 -9.74 17.39 8.50
CA GLU A 133 -10.98 18.11 8.74
C GLU A 133 -12.12 17.35 8.04
N LEU A 134 -13.27 17.28 8.72
CA LEU A 134 -14.46 16.65 8.19
C LEU A 134 -15.44 17.72 7.76
N GLU A 135 -15.78 17.72 6.48
CA GLU A 135 -16.84 18.53 5.91
C GLU A 135 -18.09 17.68 5.66
N GLU A 136 -19.17 18.25 5.11
CA GLU A 136 -20.42 17.52 4.92
C GLU A 136 -20.28 16.33 3.96
N ASP A 137 -19.50 16.48 2.89
CA ASP A 137 -19.37 15.50 1.80
C ASP A 137 -17.93 14.96 1.61
N ARG A 138 -16.94 15.56 2.28
CA ARG A 138 -15.52 15.25 2.09
C ARG A 138 -14.72 15.29 3.36
N ILE A 139 -13.52 14.75 3.29
CA ILE A 139 -12.47 14.84 4.30
C ILE A 139 -11.26 15.54 3.68
N THR A 140 -10.66 16.50 4.39
CA THR A 140 -9.53 17.30 3.89
C THR A 140 -8.28 17.06 4.73
N PHE A 141 -7.13 17.06 4.07
CA PHE A 141 -5.81 16.80 4.65
C PHE A 141 -4.88 17.99 4.36
N PRO A 142 -4.81 18.99 5.26
CA PRO A 142 -3.96 20.16 5.11
C PRO A 142 -2.51 19.87 5.57
N TRP A 143 -1.86 18.87 4.97
CA TRP A 143 -0.59 18.37 5.46
C TRP A 143 0.63 18.96 4.77
N PHE A 144 0.48 19.56 3.60
CA PHE A 144 1.61 19.89 2.74
C PHE A 144 1.66 21.40 2.46
N ALA A 145 2.72 22.07 2.90
CA ALA A 145 2.83 23.51 2.70
C ALA A 145 3.09 23.87 1.23
N GLU A 146 4.20 23.45 0.64
CA GLU A 146 4.58 23.81 -0.75
C GLU A 146 5.26 22.62 -1.45
N PRO A 147 4.52 21.56 -1.82
CA PRO A 147 5.12 20.42 -2.48
C PRO A 147 5.48 20.74 -3.94
N GLN A 148 6.57 20.17 -4.43
CA GLN A 148 6.87 20.17 -5.86
C GLN A 148 5.83 19.36 -6.64
N PRO A 149 5.60 19.57 -7.94
CA PRO A 149 4.56 18.89 -8.71
C PRO A 149 4.61 17.36 -8.62
N GLU A 150 5.81 16.77 -8.65
CA GLU A 150 5.99 15.32 -8.50
C GLU A 150 5.66 14.83 -7.08
N GLU A 151 5.95 15.67 -6.09
CA GLU A 151 5.62 15.38 -4.68
C GLU A 151 4.12 15.48 -4.45
N ALA A 152 3.47 16.51 -5.02
CA ALA A 152 2.01 16.66 -4.94
C ALA A 152 1.29 15.43 -5.48
N THR A 153 1.76 14.89 -6.61
CA THR A 153 1.23 13.65 -7.20
C THR A 153 1.43 12.46 -6.26
N ALA A 154 2.64 12.27 -5.73
CA ALA A 154 2.94 11.17 -4.80
C ALA A 154 2.13 11.26 -3.50
N TYR A 155 1.92 12.46 -2.97
CA TYR A 155 1.13 12.72 -1.77
C TYR A 155 -0.36 12.48 -2.01
N THR A 156 -0.88 12.89 -3.16
CA THR A 156 -2.27 12.63 -3.55
C THR A 156 -2.52 11.12 -3.66
N HIS A 157 -1.63 10.39 -4.33
CA HIS A 157 -1.71 8.93 -4.41
C HIS A 157 -1.66 8.27 -3.02
N PHE A 158 -0.79 8.78 -2.13
CA PHE A 158 -0.66 8.25 -0.77
C PHE A 158 -1.94 8.44 0.05
N ILE A 159 -2.51 9.64 0.07
CA ILE A 159 -3.75 9.93 0.79
C ILE A 159 -4.91 9.12 0.23
N ALA A 160 -5.06 9.04 -1.09
CA ALA A 160 -6.11 8.24 -1.73
C ALA A 160 -5.99 6.75 -1.38
N ALA A 161 -4.77 6.21 -1.38
CA ALA A 161 -4.52 4.81 -1.00
C ALA A 161 -4.78 4.56 0.49
N LEU A 162 -4.44 5.52 1.37
CA LEU A 162 -4.70 5.46 2.81
C LEU A 162 -6.21 5.44 3.10
N CYS A 163 -6.98 6.32 2.44
CA CYS A 163 -8.43 6.37 2.54
C CYS A 163 -9.07 5.07 2.06
N ARG A 164 -8.66 4.55 0.92
CA ARG A 164 -9.12 3.26 0.40
C ARG A 164 -8.83 2.12 1.37
N MET A 165 -7.60 2.01 1.90
CA MET A 165 -7.27 1.01 2.89
C MET A 165 -8.16 1.11 4.13
N SER A 166 -8.49 2.33 4.58
CA SER A 166 -9.40 2.54 5.71
C SER A 166 -10.80 1.98 5.44
N LYS A 167 -11.28 2.10 4.21
CA LYS A 167 -12.60 1.62 3.76
C LYS A 167 -12.64 0.10 3.63
N ASP A 168 -11.60 -0.49 3.01
CA ASP A 168 -11.55 -1.90 2.69
C ASP A 168 -11.22 -2.78 3.90
N ALA A 169 -10.54 -2.22 4.90
CA ALA A 169 -10.12 -2.96 6.08
C ALA A 169 -11.27 -3.25 7.04
N LYS A 170 -11.56 -4.53 7.27
CA LYS A 170 -12.57 -4.97 8.24
C LYS A 170 -12.20 -4.63 9.68
N ARG A 171 -10.90 -4.66 10.01
CA ARG A 171 -10.38 -4.37 11.35
C ARG A 171 -8.98 -3.78 11.28
N ILE A 172 -8.76 -2.67 11.97
CA ILE A 172 -7.46 -2.02 12.12
C ILE A 172 -7.12 -1.93 13.61
N THR A 173 -5.88 -2.24 13.94
CA THR A 173 -5.36 -2.11 15.31
C THR A 173 -4.64 -0.78 15.43
N ALA A 174 -5.04 0.05 16.38
CA ALA A 174 -4.46 1.38 16.62
C ALA A 174 -3.10 1.33 17.34
N LYS A 175 -2.58 0.14 17.69
CA LYS A 175 -1.33 0.00 18.43
C LYS A 175 -0.13 0.20 17.51
N GLU A 176 0.65 1.24 17.78
CA GLU A 176 1.94 1.45 17.15
C GLU A 176 2.94 0.36 17.56
N LYS A 177 3.68 -0.17 16.60
CA LYS A 177 4.74 -1.15 16.83
C LYS A 177 6.10 -0.46 16.72
N PRO A 178 7.03 -0.73 17.64
CA PRO A 178 8.40 -0.24 17.50
C PRO A 178 9.02 -0.77 16.20
N VAL A 179 9.78 0.08 15.53
CA VAL A 179 10.36 -0.20 14.22
C VAL A 179 11.87 0.05 14.28
N ASP A 180 12.67 -0.97 14.01
CA ASP A 180 14.13 -0.87 13.99
C ASP A 180 14.65 -0.22 12.71
N ASN A 181 13.96 -0.43 11.59
CA ASN A 181 14.29 0.14 10.29
C ASN A 181 13.06 0.83 9.70
N GLU A 182 13.01 2.14 9.85
CA GLU A 182 11.88 2.97 9.43
C GLU A 182 11.64 2.91 7.93
N LYS A 183 12.70 2.95 7.13
CA LYS A 183 12.62 2.92 5.67
C LYS A 183 12.06 1.61 5.15
N TYR A 184 12.51 0.50 5.71
CA TYR A 184 11.98 -0.82 5.40
C TYR A 184 10.51 -0.95 5.79
N ALA A 185 10.16 -0.57 7.03
CA ALA A 185 8.80 -0.69 7.52
C ALA A 185 7.82 0.18 6.74
N PHE A 186 8.24 1.39 6.33
CA PHE A 186 7.39 2.24 5.51
C PHE A 186 7.27 1.73 4.07
N ARG A 187 8.32 1.14 3.51
CA ARG A 187 8.23 0.46 2.22
C ARG A 187 7.20 -0.67 2.26
N CYS A 188 7.25 -1.53 3.27
CA CYS A 188 6.26 -2.59 3.46
C CYS A 188 4.83 -2.02 3.59
N PHE A 189 4.68 -0.89 4.27
CA PHE A 189 3.40 -0.22 4.38
C PHE A 189 2.91 0.32 3.02
N LEU A 190 3.79 0.95 2.22
CA LEU A 190 3.46 1.42 0.86
C LEU A 190 3.02 0.28 -0.06
N LEU A 191 3.69 -0.88 0.00
CA LEU A 191 3.27 -2.06 -0.76
C LEU A 191 1.87 -2.53 -0.36
N ARG A 192 1.55 -2.53 0.93
CA ARG A 192 0.21 -2.83 1.43
C ARG A 192 -0.84 -1.81 0.99
N LEU A 193 -0.46 -0.56 0.78
CA LEU A 193 -1.31 0.49 0.21
C LEU A 193 -1.50 0.34 -1.30
N GLY A 194 -0.77 -0.56 -1.96
CA GLY A 194 -0.86 -0.81 -3.39
C GLY A 194 0.17 -0.07 -4.24
N PHE A 195 1.23 0.51 -3.65
CA PHE A 195 2.34 1.12 -4.39
C PHE A 195 3.28 0.06 -4.96
N ILE A 196 2.78 -0.73 -5.94
CA ILE A 196 3.45 -1.89 -6.52
C ILE A 196 3.79 -1.59 -7.98
N GLY A 197 4.93 -2.13 -8.45
CA GLY A 197 5.37 -2.01 -9.85
C GLY A 197 6.06 -0.68 -10.19
N ASP A 198 6.45 -0.55 -11.46
CA ASP A 198 7.23 0.59 -11.95
C ASP A 198 6.43 1.91 -11.98
N ALA A 199 5.12 1.85 -12.12
CA ALA A 199 4.24 3.02 -12.12
C ALA A 199 4.38 3.86 -10.83
N TYR A 200 4.64 3.20 -9.70
CA TYR A 200 4.79 3.86 -8.39
C TYR A 200 6.25 3.99 -7.94
N LYS A 201 7.23 3.75 -8.82
CA LYS A 201 8.65 3.82 -8.46
C LYS A 201 9.08 5.22 -8.01
N THR A 202 8.61 6.24 -8.70
CA THR A 202 8.86 7.66 -8.35
C THR A 202 8.19 8.00 -7.02
N ASP A 203 6.93 7.63 -6.84
CA ASP A 203 6.18 7.89 -5.60
C ASP A 203 6.87 7.24 -4.40
N ARG A 204 7.26 5.95 -4.52
CA ARG A 204 8.02 5.27 -3.46
C ARG A 204 9.35 5.96 -3.16
N LYS A 205 10.07 6.45 -4.17
CA LYS A 205 11.33 7.17 -3.98
C LYS A 205 11.11 8.47 -3.18
N ILE A 206 10.07 9.21 -3.52
CA ILE A 206 9.67 10.46 -2.84
C ILE A 206 9.27 10.15 -1.39
N LEU A 207 8.35 9.22 -1.19
CA LEU A 207 7.80 8.87 0.12
C LEU A 207 8.80 8.20 1.08
N LEU A 208 9.90 7.63 0.57
CA LEU A 208 10.95 7.00 1.37
C LEU A 208 12.17 7.89 1.63
N ARG A 209 12.25 9.07 1.02
CA ARG A 209 13.48 9.89 1.05
C ARG A 209 13.87 10.39 2.44
N ASN A 210 12.89 10.73 3.28
CA ASN A 210 13.12 11.32 4.61
C ASN A 210 13.35 10.25 5.70
N LEU A 211 13.24 8.97 5.36
CA LEU A 211 13.39 7.88 6.31
C LEU A 211 14.83 7.35 6.34
N SER A 212 15.29 7.01 7.53
CA SER A 212 16.60 6.40 7.76
C SER A 212 16.58 4.88 7.58
N GLY A 213 17.73 4.32 7.22
CA GLY A 213 17.91 2.87 7.09
C GLY A 213 17.91 2.36 5.65
N SER A 214 17.89 1.03 5.50
CA SER A 214 17.86 0.35 4.22
C SER A 214 16.42 -0.04 3.85
N SER A 215 16.04 0.15 2.61
CA SER A 215 14.75 -0.35 2.11
C SER A 215 14.78 -1.85 1.79
N ALA A 216 15.97 -2.49 1.80
CA ALA A 216 16.15 -3.88 1.40
C ALA A 216 16.25 -4.86 2.58
N PHE A 217 16.62 -4.40 3.79
CA PHE A 217 16.86 -5.28 4.93
C PHE A 217 16.14 -4.80 6.19
N LYS A 218 15.45 -5.72 6.86
CA LYS A 218 14.69 -5.44 8.09
C LYS A 218 15.61 -4.97 9.24
N SER A 219 16.76 -5.59 9.42
CA SER A 219 17.71 -5.32 10.51
C SER A 219 18.68 -4.15 10.26
N GLY A 220 18.57 -3.45 9.14
CA GLY A 220 19.44 -2.31 8.81
C GLY A 220 20.91 -2.63 8.55
N LYS A 221 21.36 -3.87 8.74
CA LYS A 221 22.72 -4.35 8.46
C LYS A 221 22.69 -5.24 7.22
N ALA A 222 23.37 -4.82 6.15
CA ALA A 222 23.85 -5.77 5.16
C ALA A 222 24.77 -6.76 5.90
N GLY A 223 24.45 -8.06 5.85
CA GLY A 223 25.31 -9.07 6.45
C GLY A 223 26.73 -8.91 5.90
N VAL A 224 27.67 -8.58 6.76
CA VAL A 224 29.08 -8.71 6.46
C VAL A 224 29.31 -10.21 6.39
N ALA A 225 29.46 -10.75 5.20
CA ALA A 225 30.00 -12.09 5.00
C ALA A 225 31.46 -12.04 5.42
N GLU A 226 31.81 -12.75 6.49
CA GLU A 226 33.17 -13.22 6.77
C GLU A 226 33.52 -14.40 5.87
#